data_cbde52d586ffde6fd47603a9de83f074
#
_entry.id   cbde52d586ffde6fd47603a9de83f074
#
_cell.length_a   1.000
_cell.length_b   1.000
_cell.length_c   1.000
_cell.angle_alpha   90.00
_cell.angle_beta   90.00
_cell.angle_gamma   90.00
#
_symmetry.space_group_name_H-M   'P 1'
#
loop_
_entity.id
_entity.type
_entity.pdbx_description
1 polymer ?
#
loop_
_entity_poly.entity_id
_entity_poly.type
_entity_poly.pdbx_seq_one_letter_code
_entity_poly.pdbx_strand_id
1 'polypeptide(L)'
;LGTIGKPDLAARLLRRQQQRSRPSISLLFDSLLWGIDAQDVESVAWSADKILARPWPTHDADPQEAARQQLRHFEKRLRDQKRAGDADRIHAILQSSSENDLVVTLQWEGEADLDLSVIEPTSFYCTPLTPETMGGGILRADTPNREERYTVPQAIAGKYEIRVEKIWGEPTAGIANLDIIWNQGTPKEKRE
;
A
#
# COMPACT_ATOMS: atom_id res chain seq x y z
N LEU A 1 2.65 4.71 28.18
CA LEU A 1 2.03 3.41 28.53
C LEU A 1 2.92 2.24 28.09
N GLY A 2 3.57 2.30 26.94
CA GLY A 2 4.55 1.28 26.52
C GLY A 2 5.76 1.16 27.45
N THR A 3 6.17 2.27 28.07
CA THR A 3 7.23 2.32 29.09
C THR A 3 6.83 1.75 30.45
N ILE A 4 5.56 1.44 30.69
CA ILE A 4 5.05 0.92 31.98
C ILE A 4 4.94 -0.62 31.96
N GLY A 5 5.45 -1.31 30.94
CA GLY A 5 5.50 -2.77 30.88
C GLY A 5 4.14 -3.46 30.69
N LYS A 6 3.14 -2.75 30.13
CA LYS A 6 1.81 -3.27 29.80
C LYS A 6 1.44 -3.02 28.33
N PRO A 7 2.12 -3.65 27.38
CA PRO A 7 1.91 -3.40 25.95
C PRO A 7 0.48 -3.77 25.49
N ASP A 8 -0.13 -4.80 26.07
CA ASP A 8 -1.49 -5.22 25.78
C ASP A 8 -2.54 -4.15 26.13
N LEU A 9 -2.37 -3.50 27.28
CA LEU A 9 -3.24 -2.40 27.70
C LEU A 9 -3.04 -1.17 26.80
N ALA A 10 -1.78 -0.88 26.44
CA ALA A 10 -1.44 0.23 25.55
C ALA A 10 -2.09 0.07 24.18
N ALA A 11 -1.94 -1.11 23.56
CA ALA A 11 -2.54 -1.42 22.25
C ALA A 11 -4.07 -1.29 22.28
N ARG A 12 -4.73 -1.83 23.30
CA ARG A 12 -6.20 -1.75 23.45
C ARG A 12 -6.71 -0.33 23.69
N LEU A 13 -6.01 0.48 24.48
CA LEU A 13 -6.40 1.86 24.73
C LEU A 13 -6.24 2.72 23.48
N LEU A 14 -5.15 2.55 22.73
CA LEU A 14 -4.95 3.23 21.47
C LEU A 14 -6.03 2.86 20.45
N ARG A 15 -6.35 1.58 20.31
CA ARG A 15 -7.43 1.14 19.42
C ARG A 15 -8.75 1.82 19.76
N ARG A 16 -9.13 1.91 21.05
CA ARG A 16 -10.35 2.60 21.49
C ARG A 16 -10.34 4.11 21.22
N GLN A 17 -9.22 4.76 21.42
CA GLN A 17 -9.07 6.19 21.16
C GLN A 17 -9.18 6.50 19.68
N GLN A 18 -8.55 5.68 18.83
CA GLN A 18 -8.50 5.89 17.39
C GLN A 18 -9.79 5.51 16.65
N GLN A 19 -10.67 4.73 17.26
CA GLN A 19 -12.03 4.49 16.72
C GLN A 19 -12.89 5.75 16.67
N ARG A 20 -12.53 6.82 17.41
CA ARG A 20 -13.27 8.08 17.54
C ARG A 20 -12.72 9.24 16.70
N SER A 21 -11.55 9.09 16.10
CA SER A 21 -10.87 10.12 15.30
C SER A 21 -10.10 9.49 14.16
N ARG A 22 -9.73 10.28 13.14
CA ARG A 22 -8.81 9.79 12.08
C ARG A 22 -7.44 9.49 12.71
N PRO A 23 -7.00 8.23 12.72
CA PRO A 23 -5.74 7.87 13.36
C PRO A 23 -4.56 8.44 12.56
N SER A 24 -3.55 8.96 13.25
CA SER A 24 -2.26 9.29 12.65
C SER A 24 -1.48 8.01 12.36
N ILE A 25 -0.62 8.04 11.35
CA ILE A 25 0.24 6.91 11.00
C ILE A 25 1.13 6.49 12.18
N SER A 26 1.71 7.44 12.91
CA SER A 26 2.55 7.15 14.07
C SER A 26 1.82 6.34 15.13
N LEU A 27 0.59 6.73 15.48
CA LEU A 27 -0.20 6.01 16.48
C LEU A 27 -0.64 4.63 15.99
N LEU A 28 -0.89 4.47 14.70
CA LEU A 28 -1.17 3.15 14.12
C LEU A 28 0.05 2.22 14.20
N PHE A 29 1.24 2.76 13.90
CA PHE A 29 2.49 2.00 14.04
C PHE A 29 2.79 1.65 15.49
N ASP A 30 2.62 2.56 16.43
CA ASP A 30 2.77 2.28 17.86
C ASP A 30 1.81 1.16 18.29
N SER A 31 0.55 1.22 17.84
CA SER A 31 -0.44 0.18 18.13
C SER A 31 -0.05 -1.17 17.51
N LEU A 32 0.48 -1.16 16.28
CA LEU A 32 0.98 -2.36 15.61
C LEU A 32 2.14 -2.99 16.39
N LEU A 33 3.16 -2.22 16.72
CA LEU A 33 4.35 -2.71 17.41
C LEU A 33 4.03 -3.22 18.82
N TRP A 34 3.22 -2.49 19.58
CA TRP A 34 2.78 -2.94 20.91
C TRP A 34 1.87 -4.17 20.86
N GLY A 35 1.04 -4.28 19.81
CA GLY A 35 0.27 -5.49 19.56
C GLY A 35 1.17 -6.70 19.28
N ILE A 36 2.23 -6.50 18.48
CA ILE A 36 3.23 -7.52 18.18
C ILE A 36 3.99 -7.96 19.45
N ASP A 37 4.39 -7.03 20.28
CA ASP A 37 5.07 -7.31 21.55
C ASP A 37 4.17 -8.04 22.56
N ALA A 38 2.92 -7.63 22.63
CA ALA A 38 1.91 -8.26 23.47
C ALA A 38 1.37 -9.59 22.90
N GLN A 39 1.73 -9.94 21.66
CA GLN A 39 1.15 -11.06 20.90
C GLN A 39 -0.40 -10.96 20.78
N ASP A 40 -0.94 -9.74 20.79
CA ASP A 40 -2.35 -9.43 20.60
C ASP A 40 -2.68 -9.30 19.10
N VAL A 41 -3.02 -10.44 18.50
CA VAL A 41 -3.33 -10.56 17.07
C VAL A 41 -4.48 -9.64 16.65
N GLU A 42 -5.44 -9.36 17.53
CA GLU A 42 -6.56 -8.45 17.25
C GLU A 42 -6.09 -7.01 17.04
N SER A 43 -5.22 -6.51 17.93
CA SER A 43 -4.66 -5.16 17.81
C SER A 43 -3.73 -5.04 16.62
N VAL A 44 -2.93 -6.08 16.35
CA VAL A 44 -2.07 -6.15 15.15
C VAL A 44 -2.92 -6.12 13.89
N ALA A 45 -3.92 -6.99 13.78
CA ALA A 45 -4.80 -7.05 12.61
C ALA A 45 -5.52 -5.71 12.35
N TRP A 46 -6.06 -5.10 13.40
CA TRP A 46 -6.75 -3.82 13.29
C TRP A 46 -5.81 -2.69 12.82
N SER A 47 -4.60 -2.60 13.38
CA SER A 47 -3.62 -1.57 13.02
C SER A 47 -3.12 -1.77 11.60
N ALA A 48 -2.82 -3.03 11.24
CA ALA A 48 -2.38 -3.42 9.91
C ALA A 48 -3.42 -3.05 8.84
N ASP A 49 -4.69 -3.41 9.06
CA ASP A 49 -5.79 -3.06 8.16
C ASP A 49 -5.82 -1.53 7.89
N LYS A 50 -5.70 -0.71 8.93
CA LYS A 50 -5.71 0.75 8.78
C LYS A 50 -4.46 1.32 8.10
N ILE A 51 -3.28 0.73 8.35
CA ILE A 51 -2.04 1.17 7.70
C ILE A 51 -2.05 0.79 6.22
N LEU A 52 -2.50 -0.43 5.90
CA LEU A 52 -2.43 -0.99 4.55
C LEU A 52 -3.58 -0.55 3.64
N ALA A 53 -4.70 -0.08 4.23
CA ALA A 53 -5.91 0.30 3.48
C ALA A 53 -5.76 1.58 2.63
N ARG A 54 -4.74 2.39 2.85
CA ARG A 54 -4.56 3.66 2.14
C ARG A 54 -3.09 4.07 2.10
N PRO A 55 -2.68 4.85 1.08
CA PRO A 55 -1.35 5.45 1.08
C PRO A 55 -1.21 6.48 2.20
N TRP A 56 0.03 6.74 2.56
CA TRP A 56 0.37 7.74 3.55
C TRP A 56 1.37 8.72 2.94
N PRO A 57 1.15 10.04 3.09
CA PRO A 57 2.10 11.03 2.62
C PRO A 57 3.40 10.90 3.44
N THR A 58 4.46 10.46 2.78
CA THR A 58 5.77 10.32 3.41
C THR A 58 6.85 10.72 2.42
N HIS A 59 7.92 11.33 2.95
CA HIS A 59 9.06 11.74 2.14
C HIS A 59 10.22 10.73 2.14
N ASP A 60 10.32 9.84 3.14
CA ASP A 60 11.54 9.06 3.38
C ASP A 60 11.34 7.53 3.47
N ALA A 61 10.15 7.04 3.74
CA ALA A 61 9.89 5.59 3.84
C ALA A 61 8.42 5.27 3.58
N ASP A 62 8.15 4.14 2.93
CA ASP A 62 6.78 3.65 2.75
C ASP A 62 6.28 2.95 4.03
N PRO A 63 5.32 3.55 4.77
CA PRO A 63 4.79 2.95 5.98
C PRO A 63 4.09 1.61 5.71
N GLN A 64 3.51 1.43 4.53
CA GLN A 64 2.86 0.17 4.19
C GLN A 64 3.89 -0.95 4.05
N GLU A 65 5.03 -0.70 3.39
CA GLU A 65 6.08 -1.72 3.27
C GLU A 65 6.73 -2.02 4.63
N ALA A 66 6.96 -1.00 5.45
CA ALA A 66 7.44 -1.20 6.82
C ALA A 66 6.46 -2.05 7.65
N ALA A 67 5.14 -1.81 7.54
CA ALA A 67 4.13 -2.62 8.19
C ALA A 67 4.12 -4.06 7.65
N ARG A 68 4.19 -4.26 6.32
CA ARG A 68 4.28 -5.61 5.73
C ARG A 68 5.47 -6.40 6.26
N GLN A 69 6.62 -5.75 6.40
CA GLN A 69 7.82 -6.40 6.95
C GLN A 69 7.60 -6.86 8.40
N GLN A 70 7.01 -6.01 9.24
CA GLN A 70 6.69 -6.37 10.63
C GLN A 70 5.69 -7.53 10.70
N LEU A 71 4.67 -7.51 9.84
CA LEU A 71 3.67 -8.57 9.78
C LEU A 71 4.24 -9.91 9.31
N ARG A 72 5.14 -9.93 8.31
CA ARG A 72 5.83 -11.17 7.89
C ARG A 72 6.65 -11.78 9.03
N HIS A 73 7.37 -10.97 9.78
CA HIS A 73 8.12 -11.44 10.95
C HIS A 73 7.19 -11.96 12.06
N PHE A 74 6.06 -11.29 12.28
CA PHE A 74 5.07 -11.71 13.27
C PHE A 74 4.38 -13.01 12.87
N GLU A 75 3.96 -13.16 11.62
CA GLU A 75 3.39 -14.39 11.06
C GLU A 75 4.33 -15.58 11.28
N LYS A 76 5.63 -15.42 10.91
CA LYS A 76 6.62 -16.46 11.13
C LYS A 76 6.73 -16.87 12.60
N ARG A 77 6.80 -15.89 13.50
CA ARG A 77 6.88 -16.13 14.95
C ARG A 77 5.65 -16.89 15.46
N LEU A 78 4.45 -16.55 14.99
CA LEU A 78 3.21 -17.25 15.34
C LEU A 78 3.24 -18.71 14.85
N ARG A 79 3.74 -18.98 13.64
CA ARG A 79 3.91 -20.34 13.12
C ARG A 79 4.91 -21.16 13.96
N ASP A 80 6.04 -20.56 14.33
CA ASP A 80 7.05 -21.19 15.18
C ASP A 80 6.49 -21.53 16.57
N GLN A 81 5.55 -20.74 17.08
CA GLN A 81 4.81 -20.96 18.33
C GLN A 81 3.62 -21.92 18.16
N LYS A 82 3.39 -22.52 16.99
CA LYS A 82 2.27 -23.41 16.68
C LYS A 82 0.89 -22.74 16.80
N ARG A 83 0.83 -21.41 16.66
CA ARG A 83 -0.40 -20.62 16.63
C ARG A 83 -0.89 -20.45 15.18
N ALA A 84 -1.24 -21.58 14.54
CA ALA A 84 -1.53 -21.59 13.09
C ALA A 84 -2.71 -20.68 12.72
N GLY A 85 -3.83 -20.71 13.46
CA GLY A 85 -4.99 -19.87 13.15
C GLY A 85 -4.70 -18.37 13.24
N ASP A 86 -3.86 -17.95 14.20
CA ASP A 86 -3.41 -16.57 14.32
C ASP A 86 -2.47 -16.17 13.15
N ALA A 87 -1.55 -17.08 12.79
CA ALA A 87 -0.65 -16.89 11.65
C ALA A 87 -1.44 -16.77 10.33
N ASP A 88 -2.45 -17.62 10.13
CA ASP A 88 -3.29 -17.59 8.93
C ASP A 88 -4.10 -16.29 8.83
N ARG A 89 -4.54 -15.75 9.96
CA ARG A 89 -5.20 -14.43 10.00
C ARG A 89 -4.26 -13.29 9.55
N ILE A 90 -3.02 -13.28 10.03
CA ILE A 90 -2.01 -12.30 9.61
C ILE A 90 -1.65 -12.50 8.13
N HIS A 91 -1.50 -13.74 7.70
CA HIS A 91 -1.27 -14.09 6.30
C HIS A 91 -2.38 -13.54 5.38
N ALA A 92 -3.63 -13.72 5.73
CA ALA A 92 -4.78 -13.20 4.97
C ALA A 92 -4.72 -11.67 4.81
N ILE A 93 -4.31 -10.93 5.86
CA ILE A 93 -4.14 -9.47 5.79
C ILE A 93 -3.00 -9.10 4.82
N LEU A 94 -1.87 -9.82 4.87
CA LEU A 94 -0.76 -9.60 3.94
C LEU A 94 -1.18 -9.86 2.49
N GLN A 95 -1.95 -10.91 2.23
CA GLN A 95 -2.46 -11.23 0.90
C GLN A 95 -3.44 -10.16 0.41
N SER A 96 -4.48 -9.85 1.17
CA SER A 96 -5.49 -8.84 0.76
C SER A 96 -4.89 -7.45 0.55
N SER A 97 -3.82 -7.11 1.26
CA SER A 97 -3.12 -5.83 1.09
C SER A 97 -2.22 -5.75 -0.13
N SER A 98 -1.93 -6.88 -0.77
CA SER A 98 -1.17 -6.95 -2.03
C SER A 98 -2.07 -7.07 -3.26
N GLU A 99 -3.36 -7.28 -3.07
CA GLU A 99 -4.34 -7.35 -4.14
C GLU A 99 -4.69 -5.94 -4.63
N ASN A 100 -4.62 -5.76 -5.94
CA ASN A 100 -5.09 -4.55 -6.61
C ASN A 100 -5.92 -4.96 -7.82
N ASP A 101 -7.07 -4.33 -7.99
CA ASP A 101 -7.91 -4.58 -9.17
C ASP A 101 -7.25 -4.07 -10.45
N LEU A 102 -6.45 -3.01 -10.37
CA LEU A 102 -5.69 -2.49 -11.49
C LEU A 102 -4.35 -1.92 -11.02
N VAL A 103 -3.30 -2.30 -11.72
CA VAL A 103 -1.95 -1.71 -11.62
C VAL A 103 -1.50 -1.32 -13.01
N VAL A 104 -0.97 -0.11 -13.14
CA VAL A 104 -0.33 0.37 -14.35
C VAL A 104 1.06 0.82 -13.99
N THR A 105 2.07 0.25 -14.62
CA THR A 105 3.48 0.61 -14.41
C THR A 105 4.06 1.12 -15.71
N LEU A 106 4.60 2.33 -15.68
CA LEU A 106 5.39 2.93 -16.76
C LEU A 106 6.86 2.84 -16.39
N GLN A 107 7.67 2.29 -17.27
CA GLN A 107 9.13 2.18 -17.10
C GLN A 107 9.86 2.62 -18.35
N TRP A 108 11.00 3.30 -18.18
CA TRP A 108 11.85 3.70 -19.29
C TRP A 108 13.32 3.66 -18.88
N GLU A 109 14.18 3.71 -19.89
CA GLU A 109 15.62 3.83 -19.71
C GLU A 109 16.11 5.13 -20.35
N GLY A 110 17.28 5.61 -19.95
CA GLY A 110 17.88 6.81 -20.50
C GLY A 110 17.58 8.07 -19.70
N GLU A 111 17.98 9.22 -20.25
CA GLU A 111 17.75 10.53 -19.63
C GLU A 111 16.49 11.16 -20.19
N ALA A 112 15.36 10.77 -19.62
CA ALA A 112 14.03 11.30 -19.93
C ALA A 112 13.20 11.42 -18.66
N ASP A 113 12.20 12.28 -18.71
CA ASP A 113 11.16 12.45 -17.71
C ASP A 113 9.81 12.19 -18.40
N LEU A 114 9.16 11.14 -17.98
CA LEU A 114 7.85 10.71 -18.48
C LEU A 114 6.85 10.72 -17.34
N ASP A 115 5.73 11.39 -17.53
CA ASP A 115 4.63 11.44 -16.58
C ASP A 115 3.52 10.44 -16.97
N LEU A 116 3.13 9.62 -16.02
CA LEU A 116 1.94 8.78 -16.09
C LEU A 116 0.73 9.52 -15.50
N SER A 117 -0.36 9.52 -16.21
CA SER A 117 -1.63 10.03 -15.72
C SER A 117 -2.74 9.01 -15.99
N VAL A 118 -3.67 8.86 -15.06
CA VAL A 118 -4.82 7.97 -15.23
C VAL A 118 -6.12 8.73 -14.95
N ILE A 119 -7.04 8.67 -15.93
CA ILE A 119 -8.38 9.20 -15.78
C ILE A 119 -9.29 8.02 -15.42
N GLU A 120 -9.89 8.08 -14.25
CA GLU A 120 -10.79 7.05 -13.74
C GLU A 120 -12.21 7.17 -14.34
N PRO A 121 -13.04 6.12 -14.27
CA PRO A 121 -14.41 6.14 -14.82
C PRO A 121 -15.29 7.26 -14.25
N THR A 122 -15.00 7.72 -13.05
CA THR A 122 -15.67 8.83 -12.36
C THR A 122 -15.15 10.21 -12.75
N SER A 123 -14.28 10.28 -13.78
CA SER A 123 -13.58 11.49 -14.23
C SER A 123 -12.63 12.11 -13.21
N PHE A 124 -12.16 11.33 -12.22
CA PHE A 124 -11.05 11.74 -11.39
C PHE A 124 -9.73 11.58 -12.14
N TYR A 125 -8.87 12.57 -11.98
CA TYR A 125 -7.54 12.62 -12.60
C TYR A 125 -6.48 12.27 -11.55
N CYS A 126 -5.83 11.14 -11.71
CA CYS A 126 -4.64 10.77 -10.97
C CYS A 126 -3.41 11.20 -11.78
N THR A 127 -2.63 12.12 -11.27
CA THR A 127 -1.47 12.73 -11.95
C THR A 127 -0.34 12.94 -10.95
N PRO A 128 0.90 13.22 -11.38
CA PRO A 128 1.99 13.56 -10.45
C PRO A 128 1.66 14.73 -9.50
N LEU A 129 0.83 15.69 -9.94
CA LEU A 129 0.39 16.81 -9.11
C LEU A 129 -0.77 16.48 -8.16
N THR A 130 -1.60 15.51 -8.52
CA THR A 130 -2.70 14.99 -7.72
C THR A 130 -2.62 13.48 -7.64
N PRO A 131 -1.66 12.95 -6.85
CA PRO A 131 -1.29 11.54 -6.91
C PRO A 131 -2.31 10.61 -6.24
N GLU A 132 -3.35 11.16 -5.62
CA GLU A 132 -4.41 10.40 -4.98
C GLU A 132 -5.78 10.86 -5.45
N THR A 133 -6.70 9.92 -5.70
CA THR A 133 -8.06 10.23 -6.11
C THR A 133 -9.10 9.78 -5.08
N MET A 134 -10.28 10.38 -5.14
CA MET A 134 -11.42 9.92 -4.34
C MET A 134 -11.93 8.54 -4.80
N GLY A 135 -11.59 8.12 -6.02
CA GLY A 135 -11.87 6.78 -6.54
C GLY A 135 -10.95 5.68 -6.00
N GLY A 136 -9.94 6.07 -5.21
CA GLY A 136 -8.99 5.15 -4.58
C GLY A 136 -7.73 4.90 -5.40
N GLY A 137 -7.57 5.56 -6.53
CA GLY A 137 -6.36 5.51 -7.35
C GLY A 137 -5.20 6.24 -6.70
N ILE A 138 -4.01 5.69 -6.83
CA ILE A 138 -2.78 6.17 -6.26
C ILE A 138 -1.69 6.10 -7.31
N LEU A 139 -1.06 7.24 -7.60
CA LEU A 139 0.12 7.32 -8.44
C LEU A 139 1.36 7.52 -7.57
N ARG A 140 2.35 6.70 -7.77
CA ARG A 140 3.70 6.88 -7.22
C ARG A 140 4.66 7.15 -8.36
N ALA A 141 5.26 8.32 -8.33
CA ALA A 141 6.33 8.69 -9.23
C ALA A 141 7.66 8.40 -8.53
N ASP A 142 8.52 7.63 -9.17
CA ASP A 142 9.88 7.38 -8.71
C ASP A 142 10.85 7.76 -9.82
N THR A 143 11.03 9.08 -9.98
CA THR A 143 11.90 9.66 -11.00
C THR A 143 13.35 9.14 -10.95
N PRO A 144 13.97 8.89 -9.76
CA PRO A 144 15.29 8.29 -9.71
C PRO A 144 15.36 6.89 -10.33
N ASN A 145 14.31 6.11 -10.22
CA ASN A 145 14.24 4.74 -10.74
C ASN A 145 13.63 4.65 -12.13
N ARG A 146 13.22 5.79 -12.72
CA ARG A 146 12.61 5.85 -14.05
C ARG A 146 11.39 4.93 -14.16
N GLU A 147 10.59 4.95 -13.10
CA GLU A 147 9.36 4.19 -12.98
C GLU A 147 8.26 5.08 -12.40
N GLU A 148 7.08 4.98 -12.98
CA GLU A 148 5.86 5.51 -12.38
C GLU A 148 4.81 4.42 -12.28
N ARG A 149 4.10 4.38 -11.16
CA ARG A 149 3.17 3.32 -10.87
C ARG A 149 1.84 3.83 -10.34
N TYR A 150 0.78 3.55 -11.08
CA TYR A 150 -0.59 3.74 -10.63
C TYR A 150 -1.15 2.45 -10.07
N THR A 151 -1.87 2.52 -8.96
CA THR A 151 -2.56 1.39 -8.34
C THR A 151 -3.94 1.79 -7.87
N VAL A 152 -4.90 0.88 -8.00
CA VAL A 152 -6.22 1.00 -7.38
C VAL A 152 -6.63 -0.34 -6.77
N PRO A 153 -6.77 -0.44 -5.44
CA PRO A 153 -7.13 -1.68 -4.76
C PRO A 153 -8.54 -2.17 -5.08
N GLN A 154 -9.48 -1.24 -5.30
CA GLN A 154 -10.87 -1.52 -5.65
C GLN A 154 -11.28 -0.65 -6.83
N ALA A 155 -11.15 -1.20 -8.03
CA ALA A 155 -11.45 -0.47 -9.25
C ALA A 155 -12.96 -0.30 -9.45
N ILE A 156 -13.37 0.94 -9.70
CA ILE A 156 -14.73 1.24 -10.13
C ILE A 156 -14.92 0.71 -11.56
N ALA A 157 -16.02 0.02 -11.81
CA ALA A 157 -16.31 -0.49 -13.15
C ALA A 157 -16.45 0.66 -14.16
N GLY A 158 -15.78 0.55 -15.30
CA GLY A 158 -15.82 1.54 -16.36
C GLY A 158 -14.52 1.64 -17.14
N LYS A 159 -14.37 2.74 -17.89
CA LYS A 159 -13.21 3.01 -18.73
C LYS A 159 -12.15 3.76 -17.91
N TYR A 160 -10.97 3.20 -17.83
CA TYR A 160 -9.75 3.90 -17.39
C TYR A 160 -9.01 4.39 -18.64
N GLU A 161 -8.60 5.64 -18.64
CA GLU A 161 -7.80 6.20 -19.73
C GLU A 161 -6.40 6.48 -19.20
N ILE A 162 -5.41 5.79 -19.75
CA ILE A 162 -4.01 5.90 -19.38
C ILE A 162 -3.34 6.86 -20.36
N ARG A 163 -2.62 7.83 -19.84
CA ARG A 163 -1.86 8.81 -20.61
C ARG A 163 -0.40 8.81 -20.14
N VAL A 164 0.48 8.84 -21.09
CA VAL A 164 1.92 9.04 -20.90
C VAL A 164 2.31 10.32 -21.59
N GLU A 165 2.92 11.23 -20.85
CA GLU A 165 3.40 12.51 -21.36
C GLU A 165 4.92 12.58 -21.20
N LYS A 166 5.61 13.01 -22.26
CA LYS A 166 7.04 13.29 -22.19
C LYS A 166 7.26 14.73 -21.77
N ILE A 167 7.85 14.94 -20.60
CA ILE A 167 8.15 16.26 -20.04
C ILE A 167 9.46 16.78 -20.60
N TRP A 168 10.51 15.95 -20.59
CA TRP A 168 11.80 16.31 -21.21
C TRP A 168 12.63 15.07 -21.56
N GLY A 169 13.70 15.29 -22.33
CA GLY A 169 14.66 14.26 -22.70
C GLY A 169 14.11 13.25 -23.71
N GLU A 170 14.85 12.16 -23.92
CA GLU A 170 14.45 11.03 -24.76
C GLU A 170 14.78 9.71 -24.05
N PRO A 171 13.83 8.79 -23.94
CA PRO A 171 14.12 7.43 -23.49
C PRO A 171 15.11 6.74 -24.43
N THR A 172 15.86 5.79 -23.91
CA THR A 172 16.77 4.96 -24.72
C THR A 172 16.01 4.29 -25.87
N ALA A 173 16.50 4.43 -27.08
CA ALA A 173 15.85 3.96 -28.30
C ALA A 173 14.42 4.53 -28.54
N GLY A 174 14.02 5.58 -27.85
CA GLY A 174 12.67 6.16 -27.94
C GLY A 174 11.57 5.25 -27.40
N ILE A 175 11.90 4.32 -26.49
CA ILE A 175 10.97 3.30 -26.00
C ILE A 175 10.71 3.49 -24.50
N ALA A 176 9.43 3.41 -24.12
CA ALA A 176 8.98 3.20 -22.75
C ALA A 176 8.07 1.97 -22.71
N ASN A 177 8.11 1.25 -21.61
CA ASN A 177 7.29 0.06 -21.38
C ASN A 177 6.12 0.42 -20.48
N LEU A 178 4.93 0.00 -20.88
CA LEU A 178 3.72 0.11 -20.10
C LEU A 178 3.22 -1.30 -19.78
N ASP A 179 3.18 -1.64 -18.49
CA ASP A 179 2.67 -2.92 -17.99
C ASP A 179 1.34 -2.68 -17.27
N ILE A 180 0.29 -3.38 -17.69
CA ILE A 180 -1.04 -3.26 -17.11
C ILE A 180 -1.43 -4.60 -16.51
N ILE A 181 -1.66 -4.61 -15.19
CA ILE A 181 -2.04 -5.82 -14.45
C ILE A 181 -3.45 -5.63 -13.89
N TRP A 182 -4.34 -6.51 -14.26
CA TRP A 182 -5.69 -6.62 -13.72
C TRP A 182 -5.75 -7.68 -12.64
N ASN A 183 -6.47 -7.41 -11.54
CA ASN A 183 -6.67 -8.33 -10.42
C ASN A 183 -5.35 -8.87 -9.86
N GLN A 184 -4.34 -7.99 -9.72
CA GLN A 184 -3.01 -8.36 -9.22
C GLN A 184 -3.12 -9.11 -7.89
N GLY A 185 -2.33 -10.19 -7.75
CA GLY A 185 -2.29 -10.99 -6.54
C GLY A 185 -3.44 -11.99 -6.37
N THR A 186 -4.37 -12.05 -7.33
CA THR A 186 -5.51 -12.97 -7.29
C THR A 186 -5.40 -14.06 -8.35
N PRO A 187 -6.17 -15.17 -8.24
CA PRO A 187 -6.23 -16.19 -9.30
C PRO A 187 -6.78 -15.69 -10.64
N LYS A 188 -7.31 -14.46 -10.69
CA LYS A 188 -7.85 -13.82 -11.90
C LYS A 188 -6.88 -12.83 -12.52
N GLU A 189 -5.64 -12.78 -12.06
CA GLU A 189 -4.61 -11.87 -12.57
C GLU A 189 -4.46 -12.01 -14.10
N LYS A 190 -4.46 -10.85 -14.78
CA LYS A 190 -4.16 -10.74 -16.22
C LYS A 190 -3.14 -9.63 -16.42
N ARG A 191 -2.28 -9.79 -17.41
CA ARG A 191 -1.27 -8.80 -17.82
C ARG A 191 -1.40 -8.48 -19.30
N GLU A 192 -1.18 -7.21 -19.60
CA GLU A 192 -1.08 -6.65 -20.96
C GLU A 192 0.15 -5.77 -21.06
#